data_2da912fd0dfba748a582a16a9c23427a
#
_entry.id   2da912fd0dfba748a582a16a9c23427a
#
_cell.length_a   1.000
_cell.length_b   1.000
_cell.length_c   1.000
_cell.angle_alpha   90.00
_cell.angle_beta   90.00
_cell.angle_gamma   90.00
#
_symmetry.space_group_name_H-M   'P 1'
#
loop_
_entity.id
_entity.type
_entity.pdbx_description
1 polymer ?
#
loop_
_entity_poly.entity_id
_entity_poly.type
_entity_poly.pdbx_seq_one_letter_code
_entity_poly.pdbx_strand_id
1 'polypeptide(L)'
;MAEADREIETTEAPQSISGMEGEDRAMKLVGEMLAGKIVDVRPQLDFTTELGFIYPIAEQTLGVKGREAVSILESLTGRGILKKNFFDRLLRCPRCQSINIRPTIHCPKCGSGDIVQGRVLEHLACNYVGLEGEFLIGGRYVCPKCKVELRTLGVDYQSQGVLRKCHNCGDVSSVPLIKWRCLKCSTLTDVGGVGEVTIYSYSLDERKRNWLEFELQPKLQFLEFLRQSGYEVTENARLKGKSGAVHCIDILATRDVGVVTHNIAIGIGIARDKVRLDRILDFDVKAYDSGIHDKVMIISPGLGEEAGKFASHQRIKVLEPKDLEIVLTRGSKPGREIIKEPFEFKSKSQLIQYLEKQGYTVKKNFKVEGRSGAAHNIDILATKDEGIINHRIAIGIVMGKKPLGLDKVFKFDDKAYDAGILDKVLIAVPGLTREARQFAKHQGTRVFEVGQLGPSGEGTPES
;
A
#
# COMPACT_ATOMS: atom_id res chain seq x y z
N MET A 1 9.20 39.76 1.86
CA MET A 1 8.25 39.05 0.99
C MET A 1 8.87 37.69 0.76
N ALA A 2 8.44 36.70 1.52
CA ALA A 2 8.85 35.31 1.38
C ALA A 2 7.66 34.57 0.80
N GLU A 3 7.76 34.17 -0.45
CA GLU A 3 6.84 33.23 -1.10
C GLU A 3 7.02 31.88 -0.41
N ALA A 4 5.98 31.45 0.26
CA ALA A 4 5.89 30.12 0.79
C ALA A 4 5.52 29.19 -0.36
N ASP A 5 6.49 28.45 -0.87
CA ASP A 5 6.27 27.30 -1.73
C ASP A 5 5.39 26.29 -0.97
N ARG A 6 4.11 26.28 -1.31
CA ARG A 6 3.22 25.19 -0.93
C ARG A 6 3.50 24.04 -1.89
N GLU A 7 4.38 23.15 -1.49
CA GLU A 7 4.47 21.83 -2.08
C GLU A 7 3.08 21.18 -2.01
N ILE A 8 2.47 21.00 -3.16
CA ILE A 8 1.28 20.17 -3.33
C ILE A 8 1.76 18.74 -3.15
N GLU A 9 1.76 18.25 -1.90
CA GLU A 9 1.94 16.84 -1.62
C GLU A 9 0.80 16.07 -2.30
N THR A 10 1.05 15.55 -3.48
CA THR A 10 0.24 14.49 -4.08
C THR A 10 0.39 13.26 -3.17
N THR A 11 -0.55 13.08 -2.28
CA THR A 11 -0.66 11.86 -1.47
C THR A 11 -1.08 10.73 -2.41
N GLU A 12 -0.13 10.17 -3.15
CA GLU A 12 -0.34 8.88 -3.80
C GLU A 12 -0.76 7.87 -2.73
N ALA A 13 -1.80 7.09 -3.04
CA ALA A 13 -2.19 5.98 -2.18
C ALA A 13 -0.97 5.06 -2.01
N PRO A 14 -0.66 4.61 -0.78
CA PRO A 14 0.47 3.72 -0.57
C PRO A 14 0.27 2.46 -1.40
N GLN A 15 1.37 1.88 -1.89
CA GLN A 15 1.30 0.61 -2.58
C GLN A 15 0.80 -0.47 -1.60
N SER A 16 -0.15 -1.28 -2.06
CA SER A 16 -0.69 -2.40 -1.28
C SER A 16 0.43 -3.33 -0.79
N ILE A 17 0.21 -3.98 0.35
CA ILE A 17 1.07 -5.07 0.83
C ILE A 17 0.97 -6.27 -0.11
N SER A 18 -0.15 -6.39 -0.82
CA SER A 18 -0.43 -7.44 -1.79
C SER A 18 0.67 -7.58 -2.85
N GLY A 19 1.07 -8.82 -3.11
CA GLY A 19 2.07 -9.17 -4.11
C GLY A 19 3.53 -8.95 -3.69
N MET A 20 3.82 -8.66 -2.41
CA MET A 20 5.21 -8.65 -1.93
C MET A 20 5.64 -10.04 -1.44
N GLU A 21 6.91 -10.33 -1.55
CA GLU A 21 7.50 -11.52 -0.96
C GLU A 21 7.32 -11.50 0.57
N GLY A 22 6.72 -12.57 1.13
CA GLY A 22 6.39 -12.63 2.56
C GLY A 22 5.16 -11.80 2.97
N GLU A 23 4.22 -11.58 2.07
CA GLU A 23 2.99 -10.79 2.28
C GLU A 23 2.26 -11.15 3.59
N ASP A 24 1.93 -12.42 3.81
CA ASP A 24 1.21 -12.87 5.01
C ASP A 24 1.95 -12.51 6.31
N ARG A 25 3.28 -12.63 6.29
CA ARG A 25 4.13 -12.31 7.44
C ARG A 25 4.17 -10.80 7.68
N ALA A 26 4.29 -10.02 6.60
CA ALA A 26 4.26 -8.55 6.66
C ALA A 26 2.91 -8.04 7.18
N MET A 27 1.80 -8.63 6.70
CA MET A 27 0.45 -8.31 7.17
C MET A 27 0.29 -8.58 8.67
N LYS A 28 0.86 -9.67 9.18
CA LYS A 28 0.84 -9.98 10.61
C LYS A 28 1.56 -8.91 11.44
N LEU A 29 2.77 -8.52 11.02
CA LEU A 29 3.54 -7.47 11.71
C LEU A 29 2.78 -6.14 11.73
N VAL A 30 2.29 -5.71 10.58
CA VAL A 30 1.54 -4.45 10.45
C VAL A 30 0.24 -4.51 11.26
N GLY A 31 -0.46 -5.64 11.28
CA GLY A 31 -1.67 -5.85 12.07
C GLY A 31 -1.40 -5.73 13.58
N GLU A 32 -0.30 -6.29 14.09
CA GLU A 32 0.09 -6.16 15.50
C GLU A 32 0.50 -4.71 15.86
N MET A 33 1.11 -3.98 14.91
CA MET A 33 1.42 -2.56 15.08
C MET A 33 0.14 -1.69 15.10
N LEU A 34 -0.82 -1.95 14.21
CA LEU A 34 -2.12 -1.26 14.20
C LEU A 34 -2.91 -1.51 15.48
N ALA A 35 -2.88 -2.75 15.99
CA ALA A 35 -3.50 -3.11 17.26
C ALA A 35 -2.79 -2.52 18.49
N GLY A 36 -1.69 -1.78 18.31
CA GLY A 36 -0.91 -1.18 19.40
C GLY A 36 -0.11 -2.18 20.25
N LYS A 37 -0.02 -3.46 19.83
CA LYS A 37 0.80 -4.48 20.51
C LYS A 37 2.28 -4.24 20.30
N ILE A 38 2.64 -3.71 19.12
CA ILE A 38 4.00 -3.32 18.76
C ILE A 38 3.97 -1.83 18.44
N VAL A 39 4.69 -1.02 19.22
CA VAL A 39 4.78 0.43 19.02
C VAL A 39 5.85 0.74 17.98
N ASP A 40 7.02 0.14 18.15
CA ASP A 40 8.14 0.25 17.23
C ASP A 40 8.97 -1.05 17.16
N VAL A 41 9.72 -1.18 16.08
CA VAL A 41 10.65 -2.29 15.85
C VAL A 41 12.05 -1.74 16.00
N ARG A 42 12.67 -2.00 17.16
CA ARG A 42 14.04 -1.52 17.49
C ARG A 42 15.07 -2.61 17.22
N PRO A 43 16.24 -2.25 16.70
CA PRO A 43 17.36 -3.17 16.61
C PRO A 43 17.97 -3.41 17.98
N GLN A 44 18.52 -4.61 18.17
CA GLN A 44 19.36 -4.98 19.29
C GLN A 44 20.72 -5.41 18.76
N LEU A 45 21.81 -4.93 19.36
CA LEU A 45 23.14 -5.36 18.97
C LEU A 45 23.37 -6.83 19.35
N ASP A 46 23.82 -7.60 18.39
CA ASP A 46 24.20 -9.00 18.57
C ASP A 46 25.43 -9.30 17.70
N PHE A 47 26.61 -9.27 18.34
CA PHE A 47 27.88 -9.50 17.67
C PHE A 47 28.11 -10.95 17.20
N THR A 48 27.20 -11.87 17.55
CA THR A 48 27.26 -13.25 17.09
C THR A 48 26.66 -13.42 15.69
N THR A 49 25.83 -12.49 15.26
CA THR A 49 25.17 -12.52 13.95
C THR A 49 26.05 -11.92 12.85
N GLU A 50 25.72 -12.25 11.60
CA GLU A 50 26.43 -11.71 10.44
C GLU A 50 26.29 -10.19 10.32
N LEU A 51 25.10 -9.65 10.60
CA LEU A 51 24.83 -8.22 10.53
C LEU A 51 25.36 -7.46 11.74
N GLY A 52 25.56 -8.18 12.88
CA GLY A 52 25.95 -7.59 14.15
C GLY A 52 24.82 -6.98 14.94
N PHE A 53 23.60 -7.10 14.42
CA PHE A 53 22.37 -6.70 15.09
C PHE A 53 21.20 -7.58 14.62
N ILE A 54 20.14 -7.60 15.39
CA ILE A 54 18.89 -8.32 15.12
C ILE A 54 17.71 -7.38 15.38
N TYR A 55 16.53 -7.75 14.87
CA TYR A 55 15.26 -7.13 15.22
C TYR A 55 14.36 -8.15 15.95
N PRO A 56 14.53 -8.34 17.27
CA PRO A 56 13.91 -9.46 17.98
C PRO A 56 12.41 -9.54 17.77
N ILE A 57 11.70 -8.41 17.90
CA ILE A 57 10.25 -8.33 17.72
C ILE A 57 9.84 -8.67 16.29
N ALA A 58 10.52 -8.08 15.29
CA ALA A 58 10.21 -8.37 13.89
C ALA A 58 10.54 -9.82 13.54
N GLU A 59 11.70 -10.33 13.94
CA GLU A 59 12.11 -11.71 13.66
C GLU A 59 11.14 -12.73 14.28
N GLN A 60 10.65 -12.48 15.49
CA GLN A 60 9.66 -13.31 16.14
C GLN A 60 8.30 -13.27 15.41
N THR A 61 7.83 -12.07 15.06
CA THR A 61 6.51 -11.89 14.44
C THR A 61 6.49 -12.39 12.99
N LEU A 62 7.55 -12.08 12.23
CA LEU A 62 7.70 -12.49 10.83
C LEU A 62 8.09 -13.99 10.69
N GLY A 63 8.65 -14.61 11.73
CA GLY A 63 9.17 -15.98 11.68
C GLY A 63 10.40 -16.15 10.77
N VAL A 64 11.16 -15.07 10.55
CA VAL A 64 12.39 -15.03 9.74
C VAL A 64 13.49 -14.31 10.51
N LYS A 65 14.76 -14.44 10.07
CA LYS A 65 15.89 -13.86 10.80
C LYS A 65 16.82 -13.05 9.89
N GLY A 66 17.58 -12.16 10.52
CA GLY A 66 18.71 -11.47 9.91
C GLY A 66 18.30 -10.68 8.65
N ARG A 67 18.97 -10.97 7.52
CA ARG A 67 18.76 -10.20 6.26
C ARG A 67 17.34 -10.27 5.71
N GLU A 68 16.67 -11.40 5.88
CA GLU A 68 15.28 -11.57 5.40
C GLU A 68 14.31 -10.65 6.18
N ALA A 69 14.45 -10.59 7.51
CA ALA A 69 13.66 -9.67 8.34
C ALA A 69 13.91 -8.20 7.94
N VAL A 70 15.19 -7.83 7.73
CA VAL A 70 15.56 -6.48 7.27
C VAL A 70 14.94 -6.19 5.90
N SER A 71 14.98 -7.14 4.96
CA SER A 71 14.42 -6.97 3.62
C SER A 71 12.91 -6.68 3.65
N ILE A 72 12.17 -7.37 4.52
CA ILE A 72 10.73 -7.12 4.69
C ILE A 72 10.48 -5.72 5.27
N LEU A 73 11.21 -5.33 6.31
CA LEU A 73 11.11 -4.00 6.92
C LEU A 73 11.43 -2.87 5.92
N GLU A 74 12.47 -3.08 5.09
CA GLU A 74 12.84 -2.14 4.03
C GLU A 74 11.78 -2.07 2.92
N SER A 75 11.22 -3.21 2.54
CA SER A 75 10.12 -3.26 1.56
C SER A 75 8.88 -2.51 2.06
N LEU A 76 8.48 -2.71 3.32
CA LEU A 76 7.38 -1.98 3.95
C LEU A 76 7.66 -0.48 4.02
N THR A 77 8.92 -0.10 4.26
CA THR A 77 9.34 1.30 4.24
C THR A 77 9.28 1.90 2.83
N GLY A 78 9.78 1.17 1.82
CA GLY A 78 9.70 1.59 0.41
C GLY A 78 8.27 1.77 -0.09
N ARG A 79 7.31 1.04 0.49
CA ARG A 79 5.87 1.18 0.22
C ARG A 79 5.20 2.29 1.06
N GLY A 80 5.94 2.99 1.91
CA GLY A 80 5.43 4.07 2.76
C GLY A 80 4.53 3.59 3.92
N ILE A 81 4.59 2.30 4.28
CA ILE A 81 3.84 1.71 5.38
C ILE A 81 4.57 1.93 6.70
N LEU A 82 5.88 1.72 6.70
CA LEU A 82 6.74 2.00 7.83
C LEU A 82 7.57 3.25 7.58
N LYS A 83 7.91 3.94 8.68
CA LYS A 83 8.83 5.06 8.72
C LYS A 83 10.12 4.61 9.38
N LYS A 84 11.26 4.93 8.75
CA LYS A 84 12.60 4.77 9.34
C LYS A 84 12.90 5.92 10.28
N ASN A 85 13.39 5.58 11.46
CA ASN A 85 13.95 6.55 12.39
C ASN A 85 15.41 6.15 12.67
N PHE A 86 16.32 7.12 12.62
CA PHE A 86 17.71 6.86 12.98
C PHE A 86 17.78 6.24 14.37
N PHE A 87 18.50 5.13 14.49
CA PHE A 87 18.73 4.48 15.79
C PHE A 87 20.19 4.61 16.23
N ASP A 88 21.14 4.16 15.38
CA ASP A 88 22.56 4.23 15.69
C ASP A 88 23.41 4.10 14.41
N ARG A 89 24.70 4.38 14.55
CA ARG A 89 25.70 4.21 13.50
C ARG A 89 26.82 3.30 13.98
N LEU A 90 26.93 2.14 13.36
CA LEU A 90 27.93 1.13 13.72
C LEU A 90 29.14 1.22 12.80
N LEU A 91 30.30 1.06 13.38
CA LEU A 91 31.54 0.95 12.63
C LEU A 91 31.72 -0.50 12.14
N ARG A 92 32.31 -0.70 10.96
CA ARG A 92 32.56 -2.02 10.41
C ARG A 92 33.92 -2.14 9.75
N CYS A 93 34.43 -3.37 9.77
CA CYS A 93 35.71 -3.70 9.14
C CYS A 93 35.63 -3.49 7.62
N PRO A 94 36.56 -2.75 6.99
CA PRO A 94 36.55 -2.55 5.53
C PRO A 94 36.77 -3.85 4.75
N ARG A 95 37.46 -4.86 5.35
CA ARG A 95 37.79 -6.10 4.69
C ARG A 95 36.67 -7.16 4.75
N CYS A 96 36.12 -7.42 5.94
CA CYS A 96 35.16 -8.51 6.14
C CYS A 96 33.77 -8.06 6.57
N GLN A 97 33.53 -6.73 6.63
CA GLN A 97 32.25 -6.10 6.96
C GLN A 97 31.71 -6.39 8.36
N SER A 98 32.46 -7.10 9.22
CA SER A 98 32.09 -7.36 10.60
C SER A 98 32.06 -6.07 11.41
N ILE A 99 31.03 -5.88 12.23
CA ILE A 99 30.97 -4.77 13.21
C ILE A 99 31.75 -5.09 14.50
N ASN A 100 32.29 -6.32 14.64
CA ASN A 100 33.05 -6.71 15.80
C ASN A 100 34.50 -6.17 15.69
N ILE A 101 34.63 -4.87 15.88
CA ILE A 101 35.89 -4.14 15.85
C ILE A 101 36.10 -3.43 17.18
N ARG A 102 37.34 -3.27 17.58
CA ARG A 102 37.71 -2.55 18.79
C ARG A 102 38.84 -1.55 18.55
N PRO A 103 38.84 -0.44 19.23
CA PRO A 103 40.02 0.46 19.20
C PRO A 103 41.21 -0.19 19.91
N THR A 104 42.38 0.05 19.37
CA THR A 104 43.65 -0.34 19.94
C THR A 104 44.58 0.86 19.91
N ILE A 105 45.42 1.01 20.92
CA ILE A 105 46.34 2.11 21.04
C ILE A 105 47.76 1.67 20.60
N HIS A 106 48.41 2.55 19.86
CA HIS A 106 49.72 2.30 19.28
C HIS A 106 50.65 3.47 19.45
N CYS A 107 51.95 3.19 19.42
CA CYS A 107 52.95 4.24 19.44
C CYS A 107 52.89 5.11 18.17
N PRO A 108 52.81 6.42 18.25
CA PRO A 108 52.75 7.28 17.07
C PRO A 108 54.05 7.25 16.25
N LYS A 109 55.18 6.91 16.85
CA LYS A 109 56.48 6.87 16.18
C LYS A 109 56.78 5.59 15.46
N CYS A 110 56.53 4.44 16.10
CA CYS A 110 56.90 3.12 15.51
C CYS A 110 55.72 2.20 15.24
N GLY A 111 54.51 2.58 15.60
CA GLY A 111 53.30 1.78 15.39
C GLY A 111 53.13 0.56 16.31
N SER A 112 54.07 0.33 17.26
CA SER A 112 53.98 -0.79 18.21
C SER A 112 52.77 -0.62 19.13
N GLY A 113 52.05 -1.71 19.44
CA GLY A 113 51.01 -1.75 20.48
C GLY A 113 51.53 -2.00 21.88
N ASP A 114 52.87 -2.19 22.05
CA ASP A 114 53.50 -2.39 23.33
C ASP A 114 53.84 -1.04 23.96
N ILE A 115 52.80 -0.42 24.49
CA ILE A 115 52.87 0.88 25.16
C ILE A 115 52.23 0.83 26.56
N VAL A 116 52.86 1.42 27.52
CA VAL A 116 52.42 1.47 28.92
C VAL A 116 52.14 2.88 29.32
N GLN A 117 51.04 3.09 30.02
CA GLN A 117 50.68 4.36 30.61
C GLN A 117 51.13 4.43 32.05
N GLY A 118 51.79 5.52 32.41
CA GLY A 118 52.22 5.78 33.79
C GLY A 118 52.70 7.18 33.99
N ARG A 119 53.04 7.52 35.26
CA ARG A 119 53.69 8.77 35.56
C ARG A 119 55.11 8.74 34.96
N VAL A 120 55.46 9.77 34.24
CA VAL A 120 56.74 9.91 33.59
C VAL A 120 57.55 10.96 34.37
N LEU A 121 58.79 10.56 34.68
CA LEU A 121 59.78 11.42 35.32
C LEU A 121 60.88 11.73 34.32
N GLU A 122 61.47 12.94 34.47
CA GLU A 122 62.64 13.39 33.75
C GLU A 122 63.72 13.73 34.76
N HIS A 123 64.92 13.14 34.60
CA HIS A 123 66.08 13.53 35.38
C HIS A 123 66.78 14.76 34.76
N LEU A 124 66.76 15.89 35.43
CA LEU A 124 67.17 17.14 34.86
C LEU A 124 68.66 17.24 34.48
N ALA A 125 69.53 16.53 35.19
CA ALA A 125 70.99 16.56 34.93
C ALA A 125 71.37 15.75 33.65
N CYS A 126 70.67 14.66 33.31
CA CYS A 126 71.06 13.83 32.15
C CYS A 126 69.94 13.69 31.07
N ASN A 127 68.84 14.40 31.27
CA ASN A 127 67.66 14.42 30.40
C ASN A 127 67.10 13.02 30.10
N TYR A 128 67.21 12.08 31.04
CA TYR A 128 66.59 10.79 30.91
C TYR A 128 65.11 10.87 31.25
N VAL A 129 64.30 10.44 30.34
CA VAL A 129 62.80 10.40 30.49
C VAL A 129 62.33 8.95 30.54
N GLY A 130 61.61 8.58 31.58
CA GLY A 130 61.09 7.23 31.75
C GLY A 130 59.88 7.14 32.67
N LEU A 131 59.30 5.96 32.79
CA LEU A 131 58.22 5.73 33.73
C LEU A 131 58.71 5.78 35.16
N GLU A 132 57.93 6.31 36.08
CA GLU A 132 58.26 6.43 37.49
C GLU A 132 58.79 5.12 38.09
N GLY A 133 58.16 3.95 37.72
CA GLY A 133 58.61 2.65 38.16
C GLY A 133 59.98 2.25 37.68
N GLU A 134 60.53 2.85 36.61
CA GLU A 134 61.90 2.60 36.14
C GLU A 134 62.95 3.28 37.04
N PHE A 135 62.56 4.35 37.70
CA PHE A 135 63.43 5.05 38.64
C PHE A 135 63.40 4.43 40.04
N LEU A 136 62.38 3.64 40.38
CA LEU A 136 62.13 3.13 41.71
C LEU A 136 62.99 1.86 41.98
N ILE A 137 64.03 2.01 42.76
CA ILE A 137 64.92 0.90 43.16
C ILE A 137 64.99 0.88 44.69
N GLY A 138 64.58 -0.23 45.33
CA GLY A 138 64.64 -0.36 46.78
C GLY A 138 63.93 0.73 47.57
N GLY A 139 62.84 1.28 47.04
CA GLY A 139 62.07 2.37 47.66
C GLY A 139 62.66 3.78 47.47
N ARG A 140 63.71 3.91 46.65
CA ARG A 140 64.36 5.21 46.34
C ARG A 140 64.32 5.48 44.84
N TYR A 141 64.26 6.71 44.41
CA TYR A 141 64.39 7.13 43.04
C TYR A 141 65.84 7.13 42.58
N VAL A 142 66.22 6.32 41.64
CA VAL A 142 67.60 6.29 41.09
C VAL A 142 67.45 6.37 39.55
N CYS A 143 68.17 7.28 38.92
CA CYS A 143 68.16 7.42 37.48
C CYS A 143 68.64 6.17 36.75
N PRO A 144 67.90 5.51 35.87
CA PRO A 144 68.33 4.30 35.14
C PRO A 144 69.54 4.54 34.26
N LYS A 145 69.73 5.76 33.74
CA LYS A 145 70.81 6.13 32.80
C LYS A 145 72.14 6.44 33.54
N CYS A 146 72.13 7.33 34.48
CA CYS A 146 73.37 7.79 35.13
C CYS A 146 73.55 7.26 36.57
N LYS A 147 72.60 6.44 37.08
CA LYS A 147 72.65 5.76 38.38
C LYS A 147 72.66 6.69 39.57
N VAL A 148 72.42 7.98 39.40
CA VAL A 148 72.35 9.00 40.49
C VAL A 148 71.02 8.89 41.25
N GLU A 149 71.04 8.92 42.56
CA GLU A 149 69.86 9.00 43.43
C GLU A 149 69.19 10.36 43.27
N LEU A 150 67.90 10.37 43.10
CA LEU A 150 67.06 11.58 42.92
C LEU A 150 66.29 11.83 44.20
N ARG A 151 66.49 13.02 44.82
CA ARG A 151 65.90 13.31 46.11
C ARG A 151 64.86 14.39 46.06
N THR A 152 65.04 15.39 45.22
CA THR A 152 64.26 16.63 45.27
C THR A 152 63.54 16.86 43.94
N LEU A 153 62.20 16.86 44.03
CA LEU A 153 61.30 17.19 42.87
C LEU A 153 61.54 18.70 42.53
N GLY A 154 61.70 18.98 41.25
CA GLY A 154 61.95 20.33 40.73
C GLY A 154 63.42 20.73 40.73
N VAL A 155 64.33 19.95 41.37
CA VAL A 155 65.80 20.20 41.41
C VAL A 155 66.56 19.03 40.71
N ASP A 156 66.35 17.81 41.16
CA ASP A 156 66.95 16.60 40.55
C ASP A 156 66.16 16.09 39.44
N TYR A 157 64.81 16.05 39.60
CA TYR A 157 63.90 15.52 38.62
C TYR A 157 62.60 16.30 38.61
N GLN A 158 61.85 16.16 37.47
CA GLN A 158 60.48 16.71 37.33
C GLN A 158 59.52 15.66 36.82
N SER A 159 58.22 15.85 37.14
CA SER A 159 57.15 15.00 36.62
C SER A 159 56.61 15.63 35.34
N GLN A 160 56.59 14.85 34.29
CA GLN A 160 55.96 15.18 32.99
C GLN A 160 54.47 14.86 32.99
N GLY A 161 53.92 14.39 34.12
CA GLY A 161 52.53 13.94 34.22
C GLY A 161 52.35 12.46 33.85
N VAL A 162 51.10 12.08 33.54
CA VAL A 162 50.76 10.72 33.11
C VAL A 162 50.84 10.64 31.59
N LEU A 163 51.86 9.99 31.08
CA LEU A 163 52.11 9.82 29.63
C LEU A 163 52.18 8.32 29.27
N ARG A 164 52.40 8.05 28.00
CA ARG A 164 52.60 6.68 27.47
C ARG A 164 54.02 6.51 26.97
N LYS A 165 54.66 5.45 27.44
CA LYS A 165 56.00 5.07 26.98
C LYS A 165 55.94 3.80 26.13
N CYS A 166 56.55 3.83 24.98
CA CYS A 166 56.69 2.67 24.10
C CYS A 166 57.91 1.81 24.51
N HIS A 167 57.69 0.50 24.78
CA HIS A 167 58.80 -0.39 25.13
C HIS A 167 59.70 -0.71 23.92
N ASN A 168 59.12 -0.66 22.68
CA ASN A 168 59.85 -0.99 21.46
C ASN A 168 60.84 0.12 21.03
N CYS A 169 60.48 1.38 21.09
CA CYS A 169 61.30 2.49 20.61
C CYS A 169 61.67 3.54 21.67
N GLY A 170 61.18 3.39 22.90
CA GLY A 170 61.43 4.29 24.01
C GLY A 170 60.70 5.62 23.93
N ASP A 171 59.92 5.88 22.89
CA ASP A 171 59.18 7.12 22.70
C ASP A 171 58.14 7.37 23.81
N VAL A 172 58.05 8.61 24.26
CA VAL A 172 57.08 9.02 25.29
C VAL A 172 56.16 10.04 24.68
N SER A 173 54.85 9.75 24.70
CA SER A 173 53.82 10.58 24.06
C SER A 173 52.59 10.76 24.94
N SER A 174 51.97 11.92 24.83
CA SER A 174 50.65 12.19 25.45
C SER A 174 49.49 11.70 24.62
N VAL A 175 49.66 11.68 23.30
CA VAL A 175 48.59 11.28 22.33
C VAL A 175 49.02 10.01 21.60
N PRO A 176 48.38 8.85 21.87
CA PRO A 176 48.69 7.64 21.16
C PRO A 176 48.04 7.65 19.77
N LEU A 177 48.55 6.83 18.87
CA LEU A 177 47.90 6.51 17.62
C LEU A 177 46.78 5.48 17.87
N ILE A 178 45.55 5.85 17.56
CA ILE A 178 44.41 4.93 17.66
C ILE A 178 44.24 4.20 16.33
N LYS A 179 44.16 2.85 16.39
CA LYS A 179 43.83 1.99 15.26
C LYS A 179 42.66 1.09 15.64
N TRP A 180 41.90 0.65 14.65
CA TRP A 180 40.79 -0.27 14.83
C TRP A 180 41.18 -1.70 14.41
N ARG A 181 41.02 -2.65 15.33
CA ARG A 181 41.28 -4.07 15.08
C ARG A 181 39.99 -4.84 14.93
N CYS A 182 39.84 -5.51 13.79
CA CYS A 182 38.73 -6.45 13.59
C CYS A 182 39.00 -7.74 14.35
N LEU A 183 38.02 -8.16 15.18
CA LEU A 183 38.17 -9.40 15.96
C LEU A 183 37.86 -10.67 15.10
N LYS A 184 37.22 -10.52 13.92
CA LYS A 184 36.92 -11.62 13.02
C LYS A 184 38.08 -11.94 12.07
N CYS A 185 38.69 -10.95 11.44
CA CYS A 185 39.73 -11.16 10.42
C CYS A 185 41.09 -10.55 10.80
N SER A 186 41.25 -10.06 12.02
CA SER A 186 42.47 -9.46 12.59
C SER A 186 43.02 -8.25 11.82
N THR A 187 42.32 -7.74 10.82
CA THR A 187 42.71 -6.53 10.08
C THR A 187 42.85 -5.36 11.03
N LEU A 188 43.95 -4.62 10.91
CA LEU A 188 44.22 -3.38 11.62
C LEU A 188 44.06 -2.22 10.64
N THR A 189 43.26 -1.22 11.01
CA THR A 189 42.90 -0.11 10.12
C THR A 189 42.97 1.20 10.90
N ASP A 190 43.39 2.28 10.24
CA ASP A 190 43.34 3.63 10.80
C ASP A 190 41.88 4.13 10.91
N VAL A 191 41.67 5.18 11.71
CA VAL A 191 40.31 5.72 11.97
C VAL A 191 39.56 6.07 10.68
N GLY A 192 40.21 6.67 9.69
CA GLY A 192 39.61 7.04 8.41
C GLY A 192 39.34 5.90 7.45
N GLY A 193 39.85 4.69 7.73
CA GLY A 193 39.66 3.51 6.89
C GLY A 193 38.52 2.59 7.35
N VAL A 194 37.83 2.92 8.44
CA VAL A 194 36.73 2.13 8.98
C VAL A 194 35.44 2.45 8.21
N GLY A 195 34.71 1.42 7.80
CA GLY A 195 33.40 1.58 7.18
C GLY A 195 32.32 1.90 8.22
N GLU A 196 31.20 2.44 7.79
CA GLU A 196 30.05 2.74 8.63
C GLU A 196 28.79 2.04 8.10
N VAL A 197 27.89 1.69 9.00
CA VAL A 197 26.52 1.23 8.68
C VAL A 197 25.54 1.90 9.63
N THR A 198 24.56 2.57 9.06
CA THR A 198 23.46 3.17 9.82
C THR A 198 22.39 2.12 10.05
N ILE A 199 21.94 1.99 11.31
CA ILE A 199 20.82 1.13 11.68
C ILE A 199 19.63 1.98 12.11
N TYR A 200 18.43 1.47 11.83
CA TYR A 200 17.21 2.20 12.02
C TYR A 200 16.25 1.45 12.95
N SER A 201 15.39 2.18 13.64
CA SER A 201 14.16 1.66 14.19
C SER A 201 13.03 1.94 13.19
N TYR A 202 11.99 1.11 13.23
CA TYR A 202 10.84 1.24 12.33
C TYR A 202 9.58 1.43 13.15
N SER A 203 8.76 2.40 12.75
CA SER A 203 7.44 2.66 13.31
C SER A 203 6.41 2.75 12.20
N LEU A 204 5.14 2.58 12.54
CA LEU A 204 4.06 2.78 11.59
C LEU A 204 4.04 4.23 11.11
N ASP A 205 3.78 4.47 9.83
CA ASP A 205 3.46 5.83 9.37
C ASP A 205 2.00 6.13 9.75
N GLU A 206 1.82 6.90 10.83
CA GLU A 206 0.49 7.25 11.35
C GLU A 206 -0.40 7.98 10.32
N ARG A 207 0.19 8.60 9.30
CA ARG A 207 -0.57 9.22 8.20
C ARG A 207 -1.28 8.16 7.34
N LYS A 208 -0.81 6.93 7.38
CA LYS A 208 -1.34 5.80 6.61
C LYS A 208 -2.22 4.86 7.44
N ARG A 209 -2.40 5.12 8.74
CA ARG A 209 -3.13 4.23 9.66
C ARG A 209 -4.52 3.87 9.13
N ASN A 210 -5.36 4.86 8.80
CA ASN A 210 -6.73 4.63 8.32
C ASN A 210 -6.77 3.77 7.05
N TRP A 211 -5.79 3.99 6.14
CA TRP A 211 -5.67 3.19 4.93
C TRP A 211 -5.28 1.74 5.23
N LEU A 212 -4.33 1.53 6.13
CA LEU A 212 -3.88 0.20 6.54
C LEU A 212 -4.98 -0.58 7.26
N GLU A 213 -5.72 0.09 8.15
CA GLU A 213 -6.88 -0.50 8.82
C GLU A 213 -7.94 -0.96 7.83
N PHE A 214 -8.19 -0.18 6.78
CA PHE A 214 -9.09 -0.57 5.70
C PHE A 214 -8.53 -1.73 4.84
N GLU A 215 -7.27 -1.66 4.42
CA GLU A 215 -6.62 -2.65 3.54
C GLU A 215 -6.57 -4.05 4.17
N LEU A 216 -6.31 -4.13 5.49
CA LEU A 216 -6.05 -5.42 6.13
C LEU A 216 -7.30 -6.26 6.45
N GLN A 217 -8.46 -5.65 6.59
CA GLN A 217 -9.68 -6.41 6.92
C GLN A 217 -10.90 -6.00 6.09
N PRO A 218 -11.45 -4.76 6.18
CA PRO A 218 -12.71 -4.45 5.51
C PRO A 218 -12.64 -4.60 3.99
N LYS A 219 -11.52 -4.26 3.36
CA LYS A 219 -11.35 -4.41 1.91
C LYS A 219 -11.39 -5.88 1.49
N LEU A 220 -10.63 -6.75 2.15
CA LEU A 220 -10.60 -8.18 1.82
C LEU A 220 -11.96 -8.83 1.99
N GLN A 221 -12.66 -8.51 3.09
CA GLN A 221 -14.02 -8.99 3.33
C GLN A 221 -14.99 -8.48 2.26
N PHE A 222 -14.84 -7.23 1.83
CA PHE A 222 -15.67 -6.64 0.79
C PHE A 222 -15.43 -7.28 -0.59
N LEU A 223 -14.18 -7.55 -0.96
CA LEU A 223 -13.86 -8.28 -2.20
C LEU A 223 -14.47 -9.68 -2.20
N GLU A 224 -14.38 -10.38 -1.07
CA GLU A 224 -14.97 -11.70 -0.91
C GLU A 224 -16.50 -11.65 -0.98
N PHE A 225 -17.14 -10.67 -0.34
CA PHE A 225 -18.58 -10.42 -0.46
C PHE A 225 -19.02 -10.24 -1.93
N LEU A 226 -18.26 -9.45 -2.72
CA LEU A 226 -18.57 -9.28 -4.15
C LEU A 226 -18.44 -10.59 -4.93
N ARG A 227 -17.40 -11.39 -4.67
CA ARG A 227 -17.22 -12.71 -5.30
C ARG A 227 -18.34 -13.67 -4.93
N GLN A 228 -18.72 -13.74 -3.67
CA GLN A 228 -19.86 -14.53 -3.20
C GLN A 228 -21.19 -14.07 -3.77
N SER A 229 -21.32 -12.78 -4.09
CA SER A 229 -22.46 -12.20 -4.80
C SER A 229 -22.41 -12.47 -6.32
N GLY A 230 -21.41 -13.23 -6.81
CA GLY A 230 -21.26 -13.66 -8.19
C GLY A 230 -20.58 -12.66 -9.12
N TYR A 231 -19.89 -11.68 -8.58
CA TYR A 231 -19.09 -10.78 -9.39
C TYR A 231 -17.68 -11.32 -9.60
N GLU A 232 -17.18 -11.16 -10.81
CA GLU A 232 -15.76 -11.19 -11.09
C GLU A 232 -15.16 -9.84 -10.65
N VAL A 233 -14.11 -9.88 -9.81
CA VAL A 233 -13.55 -8.69 -9.19
C VAL A 233 -12.13 -8.48 -9.67
N THR A 234 -11.88 -7.32 -10.25
CA THR A 234 -10.55 -6.89 -10.73
C THR A 234 -10.13 -5.65 -9.96
N GLU A 235 -9.00 -5.75 -9.23
CA GLU A 235 -8.39 -4.59 -8.58
C GLU A 235 -7.50 -3.82 -9.56
N ASN A 236 -7.45 -2.49 -9.41
CA ASN A 236 -6.69 -1.58 -10.27
C ASN A 236 -7.00 -1.80 -11.77
N ALA A 237 -8.27 -1.95 -12.09
CA ALA A 237 -8.74 -2.25 -13.44
C ALA A 237 -8.43 -1.11 -14.41
N ARG A 238 -7.70 -1.42 -15.48
CA ARG A 238 -7.39 -0.45 -16.55
C ARG A 238 -8.43 -0.54 -17.66
N LEU A 239 -9.19 0.52 -17.84
CA LEU A 239 -10.28 0.59 -18.82
C LEU A 239 -10.01 1.69 -19.84
N LYS A 240 -10.27 1.39 -21.10
CA LYS A 240 -10.25 2.41 -22.14
C LYS A 240 -11.58 3.16 -22.15
N GLY A 241 -11.55 4.43 -21.88
CA GLY A 241 -12.72 5.31 -21.93
C GLY A 241 -13.22 5.60 -23.33
N LYS A 242 -14.43 6.16 -23.43
CA LYS A 242 -15.03 6.67 -24.68
C LYS A 242 -14.22 7.78 -25.32
N SER A 243 -13.53 8.57 -24.51
CA SER A 243 -12.58 9.61 -24.94
C SER A 243 -11.31 9.04 -25.59
N GLY A 244 -11.05 7.73 -25.40
CA GLY A 244 -9.82 7.05 -25.79
C GLY A 244 -8.74 7.04 -24.71
N ALA A 245 -8.93 7.77 -23.60
CA ALA A 245 -8.05 7.75 -22.43
C ALA A 245 -8.14 6.40 -21.70
N VAL A 246 -7.05 6.01 -21.03
CA VAL A 246 -7.03 4.81 -20.20
C VAL A 246 -7.17 5.24 -18.74
N HIS A 247 -8.24 4.78 -18.09
CA HIS A 247 -8.53 5.06 -16.70
C HIS A 247 -8.21 3.85 -15.82
N CYS A 248 -7.76 4.13 -14.60
CA CYS A 248 -7.62 3.12 -13.56
C CYS A 248 -8.76 3.28 -12.56
N ILE A 249 -9.55 2.22 -12.37
CA ILE A 249 -10.61 2.10 -11.36
C ILE A 249 -10.06 1.22 -10.24
N ASP A 250 -10.20 1.65 -8.98
CA ASP A 250 -9.60 0.94 -7.84
C ASP A 250 -10.09 -0.52 -7.74
N ILE A 251 -11.41 -0.74 -7.89
CA ILE A 251 -12.03 -2.06 -7.98
C ILE A 251 -13.13 -2.05 -9.04
N LEU A 252 -13.09 -2.97 -9.97
CA LEU A 252 -14.15 -3.24 -10.93
C LEU A 252 -14.82 -4.57 -10.57
N ALA A 253 -16.13 -4.53 -10.34
CA ALA A 253 -16.93 -5.73 -10.16
C ALA A 253 -17.82 -5.94 -11.40
N THR A 254 -17.66 -7.06 -12.09
CA THR A 254 -18.36 -7.39 -13.34
C THR A 254 -19.15 -8.68 -13.18
N ARG A 255 -20.41 -8.68 -13.61
CA ARG A 255 -21.24 -9.88 -13.62
C ARG A 255 -22.10 -9.95 -14.89
N ASP A 256 -21.96 -11.04 -15.64
CA ASP A 256 -22.88 -11.32 -16.74
C ASP A 256 -24.19 -11.90 -16.19
N VAL A 257 -25.29 -11.19 -16.47
CA VAL A 257 -26.64 -11.60 -16.09
C VAL A 257 -27.34 -12.34 -17.24
N GLY A 258 -26.63 -12.62 -18.34
CA GLY A 258 -27.16 -13.23 -19.53
C GLY A 258 -27.87 -12.25 -20.48
N VAL A 259 -28.65 -11.34 -19.95
CA VAL A 259 -29.35 -10.29 -20.74
C VAL A 259 -28.55 -8.97 -20.77
N VAL A 260 -27.74 -8.66 -19.75
CA VAL A 260 -26.82 -7.51 -19.68
C VAL A 260 -25.57 -7.90 -18.90
N THR A 261 -24.48 -7.16 -19.10
CA THR A 261 -23.30 -7.24 -18.23
C THR A 261 -23.36 -6.10 -17.23
N HIS A 262 -23.55 -6.43 -15.96
CA HIS A 262 -23.58 -5.46 -14.87
C HIS A 262 -22.18 -5.15 -14.40
N ASN A 263 -21.79 -3.86 -14.46
CA ASN A 263 -20.49 -3.36 -14.03
C ASN A 263 -20.66 -2.35 -12.91
N ILE A 264 -19.92 -2.51 -11.83
CA ILE A 264 -19.85 -1.58 -10.71
C ILE A 264 -18.43 -1.04 -10.63
N ALA A 265 -18.29 0.28 -10.77
CA ALA A 265 -17.04 0.96 -10.47
C ALA A 265 -16.99 1.28 -8.97
N ILE A 266 -15.91 0.86 -8.33
CA ILE A 266 -15.72 1.09 -6.89
C ILE A 266 -14.43 1.89 -6.72
N GLY A 267 -14.55 3.09 -6.17
CA GLY A 267 -13.43 3.95 -5.81
C GLY A 267 -13.15 3.87 -4.32
N ILE A 268 -11.88 4.09 -3.94
CA ILE A 268 -11.43 4.10 -2.56
C ILE A 268 -10.90 5.50 -2.24
N GLY A 269 -11.56 6.19 -1.31
CA GLY A 269 -11.18 7.51 -0.82
C GLY A 269 -10.83 7.46 0.65
N ILE A 270 -9.55 7.32 0.97
CA ILE A 270 -9.06 7.29 2.36
C ILE A 270 -8.13 8.46 2.56
N ALA A 271 -8.39 9.24 3.60
CA ALA A 271 -7.65 10.44 3.93
C ALA A 271 -7.36 10.50 5.44
N ARG A 272 -6.50 11.42 5.85
CA ARG A 272 -6.27 11.71 7.27
C ARG A 272 -7.48 12.38 7.89
N ASP A 273 -8.04 13.32 7.16
CA ASP A 273 -9.25 14.08 7.53
C ASP A 273 -10.40 13.66 6.61
N LYS A 274 -11.33 14.57 6.29
CA LYS A 274 -12.43 14.29 5.37
C LYS A 274 -11.96 14.23 3.93
N VAL A 275 -12.49 13.27 3.17
CA VAL A 275 -12.24 13.14 1.72
C VAL A 275 -12.84 14.33 0.98
N ARG A 276 -12.05 14.96 0.13
CA ARG A 276 -12.36 16.19 -0.58
C ARG A 276 -13.10 15.92 -1.90
N LEU A 277 -13.68 16.99 -2.44
CA LEU A 277 -14.45 16.96 -3.68
C LEU A 277 -13.64 16.49 -4.89
N ASP A 278 -12.36 16.89 -4.99
CA ASP A 278 -11.46 16.52 -6.09
C ASP A 278 -11.34 15.01 -6.29
N ARG A 279 -11.27 14.23 -5.20
CA ARG A 279 -11.22 12.76 -5.26
C ARG A 279 -12.51 12.15 -5.80
N ILE A 280 -13.66 12.70 -5.45
CA ILE A 280 -14.96 12.23 -5.93
C ILE A 280 -15.16 12.57 -7.40
N LEU A 281 -14.74 13.79 -7.81
CA LEU A 281 -14.79 14.24 -9.21
C LEU A 281 -13.91 13.35 -10.10
N ASP A 282 -12.65 13.08 -9.70
CA ASP A 282 -11.75 12.22 -10.44
C ASP A 282 -12.34 10.83 -10.68
N PHE A 283 -12.91 10.24 -9.63
CA PHE A 283 -13.59 8.95 -9.73
C PHE A 283 -14.80 8.99 -10.64
N ASP A 284 -15.67 10.00 -10.51
CA ASP A 284 -16.88 10.14 -11.31
C ASP A 284 -16.56 10.27 -12.81
N VAL A 285 -15.58 11.10 -13.16
CA VAL A 285 -15.11 11.29 -14.54
C VAL A 285 -14.56 9.98 -15.11
N LYS A 286 -13.75 9.25 -14.38
CA LYS A 286 -13.19 7.97 -14.81
C LYS A 286 -14.29 6.92 -15.06
N ALA A 287 -15.23 6.78 -14.13
CA ALA A 287 -16.34 5.84 -14.27
C ALA A 287 -17.25 6.21 -15.44
N TYR A 288 -17.60 7.50 -15.59
CA TYR A 288 -18.43 8.01 -16.67
C TYR A 288 -17.81 7.77 -18.05
N ASP A 289 -16.55 8.13 -18.23
CA ASP A 289 -15.83 7.92 -19.50
C ASP A 289 -15.66 6.44 -19.82
N SER A 290 -15.48 5.59 -18.81
CA SER A 290 -15.46 4.13 -18.96
C SER A 290 -16.83 3.51 -19.23
N GLY A 291 -17.91 4.30 -19.24
CA GLY A 291 -19.27 3.84 -19.48
C GLY A 291 -19.86 3.04 -18.33
N ILE A 292 -19.33 3.19 -17.11
CA ILE A 292 -19.85 2.52 -15.93
C ILE A 292 -20.71 3.51 -15.14
N HIS A 293 -21.94 3.10 -14.86
CA HIS A 293 -22.94 3.98 -14.25
C HIS A 293 -23.24 3.66 -12.80
N ASP A 294 -23.06 2.40 -12.39
CA ASP A 294 -23.17 2.00 -11.01
C ASP A 294 -21.86 2.28 -10.30
N LYS A 295 -21.89 3.29 -9.44
CA LYS A 295 -20.72 3.90 -8.80
C LYS A 295 -20.82 3.78 -7.30
N VAL A 296 -19.77 3.24 -6.69
CA VAL A 296 -19.63 3.11 -5.23
C VAL A 296 -18.32 3.77 -4.82
N MET A 297 -18.34 4.56 -3.76
CA MET A 297 -17.11 5.07 -3.12
C MET A 297 -17.03 4.56 -1.70
N ILE A 298 -15.94 3.88 -1.38
CA ILE A 298 -15.59 3.52 0.00
C ILE A 298 -14.76 4.66 0.57
N ILE A 299 -15.21 5.25 1.66
CA ILE A 299 -14.69 6.50 2.21
C ILE A 299 -14.29 6.31 3.67
N SER A 300 -13.11 6.79 4.06
CA SER A 300 -12.68 6.86 5.46
C SER A 300 -11.84 8.13 5.69
N PRO A 301 -12.07 8.92 6.76
CA PRO A 301 -13.08 8.76 7.81
C PRO A 301 -14.47 9.30 7.46
N GLY A 302 -14.65 9.96 6.32
CA GLY A 302 -15.91 10.53 5.85
C GLY A 302 -15.71 11.57 4.76
N LEU A 303 -16.82 12.11 4.22
CA LEU A 303 -16.81 13.14 3.17
C LEU A 303 -16.82 14.57 3.73
N GLY A 304 -16.16 15.47 3.01
CA GLY A 304 -16.40 16.90 3.14
C GLY A 304 -17.83 17.25 2.67
N GLU A 305 -18.38 18.37 3.12
CA GLU A 305 -19.77 18.77 2.83
C GLU A 305 -20.04 18.89 1.32
N GLU A 306 -19.17 19.58 0.58
CA GLU A 306 -19.28 19.75 -0.88
C GLU A 306 -19.17 18.40 -1.61
N ALA A 307 -18.24 17.55 -1.18
CA ALA A 307 -18.05 16.20 -1.73
C ALA A 307 -19.30 15.33 -1.54
N GLY A 308 -19.96 15.44 -0.37
CA GLY A 308 -21.20 14.73 -0.07
C GLY A 308 -22.38 15.18 -0.93
N LYS A 309 -22.53 16.51 -1.11
CA LYS A 309 -23.56 17.08 -2.01
C LYS A 309 -23.35 16.61 -3.45
N PHE A 310 -22.12 16.64 -3.94
CA PHE A 310 -21.78 16.18 -5.28
C PHE A 310 -22.03 14.68 -5.46
N ALA A 311 -21.55 13.84 -4.53
CA ALA A 311 -21.75 12.39 -4.58
C ALA A 311 -23.24 12.03 -4.64
N SER A 312 -24.07 12.70 -3.83
CA SER A 312 -25.52 12.52 -3.85
C SER A 312 -26.15 12.93 -5.19
N HIS A 313 -25.72 14.06 -5.75
CA HIS A 313 -26.21 14.56 -7.04
C HIS A 313 -25.85 13.59 -8.18
N GLN A 314 -24.62 13.06 -8.18
CA GLN A 314 -24.12 12.12 -9.18
C GLN A 314 -24.53 10.66 -8.90
N ARG A 315 -25.36 10.43 -7.88
CA ARG A 315 -25.85 9.09 -7.48
C ARG A 315 -24.70 8.11 -7.19
N ILE A 316 -23.60 8.61 -6.66
CA ILE A 316 -22.51 7.78 -6.19
C ILE A 316 -22.91 7.24 -4.81
N LYS A 317 -22.97 5.92 -4.68
CA LYS A 317 -23.21 5.28 -3.39
C LYS A 317 -21.95 5.42 -2.54
N VAL A 318 -22.09 6.06 -1.40
CA VAL A 318 -21.00 6.22 -0.43
C VAL A 318 -21.15 5.16 0.65
N LEU A 319 -20.07 4.47 0.97
CA LEU A 319 -19.96 3.50 2.04
C LEU A 319 -18.82 3.91 2.98
N GLU A 320 -19.17 4.19 4.24
CA GLU A 320 -18.20 4.37 5.31
C GLU A 320 -17.88 3.01 5.97
N PRO A 321 -16.81 2.87 6.78
CA PRO A 321 -16.46 1.59 7.43
C PRO A 321 -17.63 0.94 8.15
N LYS A 322 -18.49 1.71 8.81
CA LYS A 322 -19.71 1.21 9.48
C LYS A 322 -20.73 0.62 8.51
N ASP A 323 -20.87 1.24 7.34
CA ASP A 323 -21.80 0.75 6.31
C ASP A 323 -21.28 -0.55 5.71
N LEU A 324 -19.96 -0.68 5.55
CA LEU A 324 -19.32 -1.92 5.11
C LEU A 324 -19.62 -3.08 6.06
N GLU A 325 -19.47 -2.89 7.37
CA GLU A 325 -19.82 -3.90 8.36
C GLU A 325 -21.29 -4.34 8.23
N ILE A 326 -22.21 -3.40 8.02
CA ILE A 326 -23.63 -3.69 7.83
C ILE A 326 -23.87 -4.48 6.54
N VAL A 327 -23.22 -4.11 5.44
CA VAL A 327 -23.30 -4.80 4.15
C VAL A 327 -22.77 -6.23 4.30
N LEU A 328 -21.62 -6.40 4.92
CA LEU A 328 -20.96 -7.69 5.11
C LEU A 328 -21.79 -8.63 6.01
N THR A 329 -22.44 -8.09 7.03
CA THR A 329 -23.28 -8.90 7.93
C THR A 329 -24.64 -9.26 7.31
N ARG A 330 -25.22 -8.38 6.49
CA ARG A 330 -26.52 -8.62 5.81
C ARG A 330 -26.38 -9.50 4.57
N GLY A 331 -25.23 -9.46 3.90
CA GLY A 331 -24.98 -10.10 2.62
C GLY A 331 -24.79 -11.62 2.65
N SER A 332 -24.75 -12.25 3.82
CA SER A 332 -24.51 -13.70 3.98
C SER A 332 -25.73 -14.58 3.62
N LYS A 333 -26.60 -14.18 2.68
CA LYS A 333 -27.50 -15.14 2.07
C LYS A 333 -26.72 -15.91 1.01
N PRO A 334 -26.56 -17.25 1.14
CA PRO A 334 -25.85 -18.04 0.15
C PRO A 334 -26.46 -17.76 -1.21
N GLY A 335 -25.64 -17.30 -2.15
CA GLY A 335 -26.07 -17.01 -3.50
C GLY A 335 -26.76 -18.21 -4.12
N ARG A 336 -27.98 -18.03 -4.64
CA ARG A 336 -28.58 -19.01 -5.55
C ARG A 336 -27.56 -19.25 -6.67
N GLU A 337 -27.41 -20.50 -7.08
CA GLU A 337 -26.57 -20.91 -8.22
C GLU A 337 -26.74 -19.92 -9.37
N ILE A 338 -25.66 -19.27 -9.76
CA ILE A 338 -25.68 -18.33 -10.88
C ILE A 338 -25.74 -19.17 -12.13
N ILE A 339 -26.86 -19.05 -12.85
CA ILE A 339 -27.02 -19.73 -14.13
C ILE A 339 -26.11 -19.05 -15.13
N LYS A 340 -24.98 -19.69 -15.49
CA LYS A 340 -23.98 -19.18 -16.46
C LYS A 340 -24.38 -19.44 -17.92
N GLU A 341 -25.58 -19.98 -18.19
CA GLU A 341 -26.03 -20.22 -19.56
C GLU A 341 -26.39 -18.92 -20.26
N PRO A 342 -25.90 -18.68 -21.48
CA PRO A 342 -26.29 -17.53 -22.27
C PRO A 342 -27.81 -17.54 -22.48
N PHE A 343 -28.45 -16.41 -22.25
CA PHE A 343 -29.90 -16.27 -22.42
C PHE A 343 -30.24 -16.16 -23.90
N GLU A 344 -31.06 -17.05 -24.39
CA GLU A 344 -31.64 -17.01 -25.71
C GLU A 344 -33.13 -16.62 -25.61
N PHE A 345 -33.51 -15.52 -26.25
CA PHE A 345 -34.85 -15.01 -26.13
C PHE A 345 -35.82 -15.84 -27.00
N LYS A 346 -36.80 -16.52 -26.38
CA LYS A 346 -37.86 -17.25 -27.07
C LYS A 346 -39.25 -16.64 -26.83
N SER A 347 -39.50 -16.12 -25.63
CA SER A 347 -40.77 -15.49 -25.29
C SER A 347 -40.62 -14.48 -24.12
N LYS A 348 -41.58 -13.57 -24.01
CA LYS A 348 -41.67 -12.63 -22.87
C LYS A 348 -41.78 -13.34 -21.52
N SER A 349 -42.54 -14.46 -21.48
CA SER A 349 -42.72 -15.23 -20.25
C SER A 349 -41.41 -15.90 -19.80
N GLN A 350 -40.67 -16.47 -20.76
CA GLN A 350 -39.37 -17.07 -20.50
C GLN A 350 -38.35 -16.04 -19.98
N LEU A 351 -38.29 -14.84 -20.58
CA LEU A 351 -37.43 -13.77 -20.12
C LEU A 351 -37.75 -13.40 -18.68
N ILE A 352 -39.03 -13.27 -18.32
CA ILE A 352 -39.44 -12.95 -16.96
C ILE A 352 -39.01 -14.05 -15.99
N GLN A 353 -39.30 -15.31 -16.31
CA GLN A 353 -38.90 -16.45 -15.49
C GLN A 353 -37.39 -16.54 -15.34
N TYR A 354 -36.63 -16.24 -16.39
CA TYR A 354 -35.17 -16.22 -16.35
C TYR A 354 -34.65 -15.14 -15.37
N LEU A 355 -35.18 -13.93 -15.47
CA LEU A 355 -34.81 -12.81 -14.55
C LEU A 355 -35.18 -13.10 -13.10
N GLU A 356 -36.37 -13.70 -12.87
CA GLU A 356 -36.81 -14.10 -11.53
C GLU A 356 -35.92 -15.22 -10.95
N LYS A 357 -35.46 -16.17 -11.76
CA LYS A 357 -34.47 -17.17 -11.35
C LYS A 357 -33.12 -16.55 -10.99
N GLN A 358 -32.74 -15.46 -11.68
CA GLN A 358 -31.53 -14.68 -11.34
C GLN A 358 -31.72 -13.78 -10.09
N GLY A 359 -32.88 -13.82 -9.46
CA GLY A 359 -33.20 -13.09 -8.24
C GLY A 359 -33.74 -11.67 -8.46
N TYR A 360 -34.14 -11.31 -9.69
CA TYR A 360 -34.77 -10.02 -9.96
C TYR A 360 -36.25 -10.05 -9.61
N THR A 361 -36.73 -8.94 -9.05
CA THR A 361 -38.15 -8.64 -8.95
C THR A 361 -38.58 -7.99 -10.27
N VAL A 362 -39.52 -8.59 -10.95
CA VAL A 362 -39.97 -8.16 -12.29
C VAL A 362 -41.35 -7.48 -12.22
N LYS A 363 -41.42 -6.24 -12.70
CA LYS A 363 -42.67 -5.47 -12.81
C LYS A 363 -43.02 -5.25 -14.30
N LYS A 364 -44.24 -5.54 -14.71
CA LYS A 364 -44.75 -5.33 -16.09
C LYS A 364 -45.48 -3.98 -16.18
N ASN A 365 -45.34 -3.30 -17.32
CA ASN A 365 -45.99 -2.03 -17.63
C ASN A 365 -45.85 -1.02 -16.49
N PHE A 366 -44.60 -0.84 -16.00
CA PHE A 366 -44.31 -0.05 -14.82
C PHE A 366 -44.14 1.42 -15.19
N LYS A 367 -44.91 2.30 -14.50
CA LYS A 367 -44.73 3.74 -14.62
C LYS A 367 -43.63 4.22 -13.70
N VAL A 368 -42.65 4.92 -14.27
CA VAL A 368 -41.53 5.51 -13.54
C VAL A 368 -41.49 7.01 -13.82
N GLU A 369 -41.28 7.80 -12.80
CA GLU A 369 -41.06 9.24 -12.93
C GLU A 369 -39.62 9.49 -13.38
N GLY A 370 -39.45 10.22 -14.46
CA GLY A 370 -38.17 10.64 -15.01
C GLY A 370 -37.56 11.81 -14.28
N ARG A 371 -36.32 12.13 -14.54
CA ARG A 371 -35.60 13.32 -14.03
C ARG A 371 -36.22 14.61 -14.54
N SER A 372 -36.81 14.57 -15.71
CA SER A 372 -37.54 15.68 -16.28
C SER A 372 -38.90 15.97 -15.59
N GLY A 373 -39.34 15.11 -14.66
CA GLY A 373 -40.69 15.13 -14.09
C GLY A 373 -41.72 14.42 -14.96
N ALA A 374 -41.34 13.93 -16.15
CA ALA A 374 -42.25 13.17 -17.01
C ALA A 374 -42.40 11.72 -16.53
N ALA A 375 -43.64 11.20 -16.62
CA ALA A 375 -43.89 9.80 -16.30
C ALA A 375 -43.71 8.93 -17.54
N HIS A 376 -42.81 7.97 -17.45
CA HIS A 376 -42.51 7.00 -18.52
C HIS A 376 -43.09 5.63 -18.22
N ASN A 377 -43.58 4.97 -19.24
CA ASN A 377 -43.99 3.56 -19.14
C ASN A 377 -42.89 2.66 -19.69
N ILE A 378 -42.35 1.76 -18.84
CA ILE A 378 -41.37 0.74 -19.18
C ILE A 378 -42.11 -0.60 -19.26
N ASP A 379 -41.97 -1.33 -20.38
CA ASP A 379 -42.71 -2.59 -20.61
C ASP A 379 -42.39 -3.65 -19.56
N ILE A 380 -41.10 -3.75 -19.17
CA ILE A 380 -40.66 -4.61 -18.08
C ILE A 380 -39.53 -3.88 -17.34
N LEU A 381 -39.68 -3.74 -16.04
CA LEU A 381 -38.63 -3.27 -15.12
C LEU A 381 -38.19 -4.43 -14.24
N ALA A 382 -36.93 -4.84 -14.35
CA ALA A 382 -36.32 -5.82 -13.46
C ALA A 382 -35.43 -5.08 -12.44
N THR A 383 -35.58 -5.39 -11.14
CA THR A 383 -34.85 -4.76 -10.05
C THR A 383 -34.27 -5.82 -9.12
N LYS A 384 -33.03 -5.65 -8.68
CA LYS A 384 -32.39 -6.52 -7.70
C LYS A 384 -31.55 -5.68 -6.73
N ASP A 385 -31.78 -5.88 -5.45
CA ASP A 385 -30.95 -5.32 -4.41
C ASP A 385 -29.70 -6.21 -4.22
N GLU A 386 -28.55 -5.66 -4.55
CA GLU A 386 -27.25 -6.34 -4.44
C GLU A 386 -26.56 -6.05 -3.10
N GLY A 387 -27.26 -5.42 -2.15
CA GLY A 387 -26.74 -5.04 -0.86
C GLY A 387 -25.99 -3.71 -0.86
N ILE A 388 -25.14 -3.49 -1.87
CA ILE A 388 -24.38 -2.24 -2.05
C ILE A 388 -25.03 -1.29 -3.03
N ILE A 389 -25.74 -1.80 -4.02
CA ILE A 389 -26.42 -1.03 -5.05
C ILE A 389 -27.72 -1.73 -5.48
N ASN A 390 -28.66 -0.96 -5.98
CA ASN A 390 -29.91 -1.48 -6.51
C ASN A 390 -29.84 -1.54 -8.03
N HIS A 391 -29.52 -2.72 -8.58
CA HIS A 391 -29.42 -2.92 -10.01
C HIS A 391 -30.79 -2.91 -10.68
N ARG A 392 -30.94 -2.14 -11.77
CA ARG A 392 -32.19 -1.97 -12.51
C ARG A 392 -31.98 -2.17 -14.00
N ILE A 393 -32.82 -2.99 -14.63
CA ILE A 393 -32.80 -3.24 -16.06
C ILE A 393 -34.12 -2.77 -16.66
N ALA A 394 -34.06 -1.84 -17.62
CA ALA A 394 -35.23 -1.46 -18.42
C ALA A 394 -35.31 -2.34 -19.67
N ILE A 395 -36.44 -2.98 -19.88
CA ILE A 395 -36.67 -3.81 -21.03
C ILE A 395 -37.86 -3.24 -21.83
N GLY A 396 -37.58 -2.86 -23.09
CA GLY A 396 -38.59 -2.42 -24.06
C GLY A 396 -38.93 -3.54 -25.05
N ILE A 397 -40.19 -3.62 -25.45
CA ILE A 397 -40.66 -4.56 -26.47
C ILE A 397 -41.30 -3.75 -27.58
N VAL A 398 -40.69 -3.79 -28.77
CA VAL A 398 -41.22 -3.04 -29.93
C VAL A 398 -41.50 -3.99 -31.06
N MET A 399 -42.72 -3.91 -31.56
CA MET A 399 -43.21 -4.76 -32.68
C MET A 399 -43.55 -3.92 -33.88
N GLY A 400 -43.26 -4.43 -35.08
CA GLY A 400 -43.59 -3.81 -36.34
C GLY A 400 -43.83 -4.83 -37.46
N LYS A 401 -44.33 -4.37 -38.59
CA LYS A 401 -44.50 -5.23 -39.80
C LYS A 401 -43.21 -5.27 -40.65
N LYS A 402 -42.27 -4.37 -40.41
CA LYS A 402 -40.97 -4.22 -41.09
C LYS A 402 -39.90 -3.96 -40.04
N PRO A 403 -38.60 -4.12 -40.38
CA PRO A 403 -37.50 -3.74 -39.48
C PRO A 403 -37.70 -2.35 -38.91
N LEU A 404 -37.49 -2.22 -37.58
CA LEU A 404 -37.78 -1.02 -36.82
C LEU A 404 -36.69 0.04 -37.07
N GLY A 405 -37.11 1.27 -37.29
CA GLY A 405 -36.24 2.42 -37.52
C GLY A 405 -35.66 3.01 -36.24
N LEU A 406 -34.77 3.95 -36.44
CA LEU A 406 -34.05 4.69 -35.39
C LEU A 406 -35.00 5.34 -34.36
N ASP A 407 -36.15 5.86 -34.80
CA ASP A 407 -37.16 6.52 -33.96
C ASP A 407 -37.64 5.65 -32.78
N LYS A 408 -37.76 4.35 -33.02
CA LYS A 408 -38.25 3.39 -32.01
C LYS A 408 -37.17 3.13 -30.94
N VAL A 409 -35.93 2.95 -31.37
CA VAL A 409 -34.82 2.75 -30.45
C VAL A 409 -34.55 4.01 -29.64
N PHE A 410 -34.56 5.20 -30.28
CA PHE A 410 -34.39 6.46 -29.64
C PHE A 410 -35.44 6.72 -28.56
N LYS A 411 -36.73 6.49 -28.87
CA LYS A 411 -37.84 6.67 -27.90
C LYS A 411 -37.68 5.78 -26.66
N PHE A 412 -37.17 4.57 -26.82
CA PHE A 412 -36.94 3.66 -25.71
C PHE A 412 -35.72 4.10 -24.90
N ASP A 413 -34.65 4.46 -25.57
CA ASP A 413 -33.41 4.95 -24.96
C ASP A 413 -33.66 6.20 -24.11
N ASP A 414 -34.35 7.20 -24.67
CA ASP A 414 -34.71 8.44 -24.01
C ASP A 414 -35.55 8.20 -22.72
N LYS A 415 -36.57 7.34 -22.79
CA LYS A 415 -37.37 6.96 -21.62
C LYS A 415 -36.52 6.31 -20.52
N ALA A 416 -35.66 5.36 -20.89
CA ALA A 416 -34.82 4.66 -19.93
C ALA A 416 -33.78 5.61 -19.32
N TYR A 417 -33.21 6.49 -20.14
CA TYR A 417 -32.24 7.51 -19.70
C TYR A 417 -32.88 8.52 -18.73
N ASP A 418 -34.06 9.06 -19.06
CA ASP A 418 -34.77 10.00 -18.17
C ASP A 418 -35.20 9.31 -16.87
N ALA A 419 -35.64 8.05 -16.94
CA ALA A 419 -35.91 7.22 -15.76
C ALA A 419 -34.66 6.88 -14.93
N GLY A 420 -33.46 7.23 -15.44
CA GLY A 420 -32.17 6.94 -14.81
C GLY A 420 -31.86 5.44 -14.74
N ILE A 421 -32.31 4.67 -15.73
CA ILE A 421 -32.04 3.25 -15.88
C ILE A 421 -31.13 3.09 -17.08
N LEU A 422 -29.92 2.62 -16.84
CA LEU A 422 -28.86 2.64 -17.84
C LEU A 422 -28.56 1.27 -18.43
N ASP A 423 -28.90 0.19 -17.71
CA ASP A 423 -28.93 -1.15 -18.29
C ASP A 423 -30.23 -1.36 -19.07
N LYS A 424 -30.09 -1.42 -20.39
CA LYS A 424 -31.18 -1.36 -21.36
C LYS A 424 -31.18 -2.57 -22.24
N VAL A 425 -32.35 -3.19 -22.36
CA VAL A 425 -32.61 -4.32 -23.24
C VAL A 425 -33.77 -3.98 -24.16
N LEU A 426 -33.61 -4.13 -25.47
CA LEU A 426 -34.66 -3.92 -26.45
C LEU A 426 -34.94 -5.23 -27.18
N ILE A 427 -36.20 -5.66 -27.12
CA ILE A 427 -36.70 -6.78 -27.91
C ILE A 427 -37.35 -6.19 -29.16
N ALA A 428 -36.78 -6.47 -30.33
CA ALA A 428 -37.19 -5.93 -31.61
C ALA A 428 -37.81 -7.04 -32.51
N VAL A 429 -39.05 -6.85 -32.93
CA VAL A 429 -39.74 -7.81 -33.82
C VAL A 429 -40.19 -7.05 -35.07
N PRO A 430 -39.78 -7.44 -36.29
CA PRO A 430 -38.92 -8.59 -36.65
C PRO A 430 -37.44 -8.33 -36.58
N GLY A 431 -37.01 -7.13 -36.17
CA GLY A 431 -35.63 -6.73 -36.01
C GLY A 431 -35.43 -5.21 -36.22
N LEU A 432 -34.17 -4.76 -36.31
CA LEU A 432 -33.80 -3.37 -36.50
C LEU A 432 -33.22 -3.07 -37.86
N THR A 433 -33.38 -1.83 -38.36
CA THR A 433 -32.58 -1.34 -39.50
C THR A 433 -31.08 -1.22 -39.11
N ARG A 434 -30.20 -1.12 -40.10
CA ARG A 434 -28.76 -1.01 -39.87
C ARG A 434 -28.41 0.21 -38.99
N GLU A 435 -29.04 1.36 -39.26
CA GLU A 435 -28.83 2.59 -38.53
C GLU A 435 -29.34 2.46 -37.09
N ALA A 436 -30.52 1.86 -36.91
CA ALA A 436 -31.09 1.65 -35.58
C ALA A 436 -30.22 0.70 -34.73
N ARG A 437 -29.63 -0.33 -35.34
CA ARG A 437 -28.72 -1.28 -34.69
C ARG A 437 -27.40 -0.61 -34.28
N GLN A 438 -26.83 0.24 -35.18
CA GLN A 438 -25.65 1.00 -34.85
C GLN A 438 -25.89 1.99 -33.69
N PHE A 439 -27.04 2.67 -33.69
CA PHE A 439 -27.42 3.57 -32.61
C PHE A 439 -27.60 2.82 -31.29
N ALA A 440 -28.33 1.71 -31.28
CA ALA A 440 -28.51 0.90 -30.08
C ALA A 440 -27.17 0.45 -29.48
N LYS A 441 -26.25 -0.01 -30.34
CA LYS A 441 -24.89 -0.37 -29.91
C LYS A 441 -24.13 0.80 -29.32
N HIS A 442 -24.22 1.98 -29.93
CA HIS A 442 -23.57 3.19 -29.44
C HIS A 442 -24.12 3.63 -28.07
N GLN A 443 -25.44 3.48 -27.87
CA GLN A 443 -26.09 3.80 -26.59
C GLN A 443 -25.99 2.69 -25.54
N GLY A 444 -25.26 1.61 -25.80
CA GLY A 444 -25.12 0.49 -24.85
C GLY A 444 -26.41 -0.30 -24.64
N THR A 445 -27.39 -0.17 -25.54
CA THR A 445 -28.64 -0.94 -25.48
C THR A 445 -28.43 -2.32 -26.10
N ARG A 446 -28.61 -3.38 -25.32
CA ARG A 446 -28.58 -4.75 -25.83
C ARG A 446 -29.88 -5.07 -26.59
N VAL A 447 -29.76 -5.61 -27.80
CA VAL A 447 -30.91 -5.89 -28.65
C VAL A 447 -31.05 -7.40 -28.86
N PHE A 448 -32.26 -7.90 -28.65
CA PHE A 448 -32.70 -9.22 -29.11
C PHE A 448 -33.61 -9.04 -30.31
N GLU A 449 -33.15 -9.46 -31.48
CA GLU A 449 -33.95 -9.47 -32.71
C GLU A 449 -34.66 -10.82 -32.85
N VAL A 450 -35.97 -10.77 -33.00
CA VAL A 450 -36.78 -11.99 -33.13
C VAL A 450 -37.45 -11.96 -34.48
N GLY A 451 -37.18 -12.91 -35.37
CA GLY A 451 -37.87 -13.06 -36.65
C GLY A 451 -39.40 -13.07 -36.46
N GLN A 452 -40.20 -13.02 -37.52
CA GLN A 452 -41.65 -12.98 -37.40
C GLN A 452 -42.18 -14.07 -36.44
N LEU A 453 -42.79 -13.66 -35.33
CA LEU A 453 -43.47 -14.58 -34.45
C LEU A 453 -44.57 -15.23 -35.25
N GLY A 454 -44.53 -16.57 -35.38
CA GLY A 454 -45.64 -17.33 -35.97
C GLY A 454 -46.97 -17.10 -35.21
N PRO A 455 -48.11 -17.53 -35.73
CA PRO A 455 -49.45 -17.31 -35.13
C PRO A 455 -49.62 -17.84 -33.70
N SER A 456 -48.68 -18.65 -33.22
CA SER A 456 -48.62 -19.17 -31.84
C SER A 456 -47.66 -18.41 -30.90
N GLY A 457 -47.01 -17.32 -31.35
CA GLY A 457 -46.09 -16.54 -30.51
C GLY A 457 -44.71 -17.19 -30.26
N GLU A 458 -44.39 -18.28 -30.94
CA GLU A 458 -43.11 -18.98 -30.89
C GLU A 458 -42.26 -18.60 -32.12
N GLY A 459 -41.20 -17.83 -31.90
CA GLY A 459 -40.28 -17.41 -32.96
C GLY A 459 -39.32 -18.55 -33.34
N THR A 460 -39.15 -18.80 -34.64
CA THR A 460 -38.06 -19.62 -35.16
C THR A 460 -36.80 -18.77 -35.29
N PRO A 461 -35.62 -19.23 -34.84
CA PRO A 461 -34.37 -18.52 -35.08
C PRO A 461 -33.94 -18.72 -36.54
N GLU A 462 -33.67 -17.61 -37.25
CA GLU A 462 -32.90 -17.67 -38.49
C GLU A 462 -31.38 -17.62 -38.14
N SER A 463 -30.65 -18.54 -38.75
CA SER A 463 -29.22 -18.84 -38.68
C SER A 463 -28.29 -17.65 -38.97
#